data_7065ac144877818eb6065b3ff5b6b892
#
_entry.id   7065ac144877818eb6065b3ff5b6b892
#
_cell.length_a   1.000
_cell.length_b   1.000
_cell.length_c   1.000
_cell.angle_alpha   90.00
_cell.angle_beta   90.00
_cell.angle_gamma   90.00
#
_symmetry.space_group_name_H-M   'P 1'
#
loop_
_entity.id
_entity.type
_entity.pdbx_description
1 polymer ?
#
loop_
_entity_poly.entity_id
_entity_poly.type
_entity_poly.pdbx_seq_one_letter_code
_entity_poly.pdbx_strand_id
1 'polypeptide(L)'
;MKINTDGILLGTLSGQNVPSSILDIGTGTGVIAMMLAQRFDQAHVDAVEIDEAAAVRAKYNFSRSPFANRLRVFHQDIALFEPSGRYDLIVSNPPYFVNDLKSQEARKGIARHADEAFFELLIRKVATLLTAEGLFWVILPVKQAADLMLNAVLYRLFPHKIIHLYSDENKEEFRQIICFGFGDRPVQHEKFYIYAERGVYTDAYKHLLKDFFLAF
;
A
#
# COMPACT_ATOMS: atom_id res chain seq x y z
N MET A 1 -7.70 13.74 -7.05
CA MET A 1 -6.45 13.20 -6.49
C MET A 1 -5.50 12.90 -7.65
N LYS A 2 -4.25 13.30 -7.57
CA LYS A 2 -3.24 12.97 -8.61
C LYS A 2 -2.71 11.56 -8.34
N ILE A 3 -2.44 10.81 -9.40
CA ILE A 3 -1.67 9.55 -9.31
C ILE A 3 -0.31 9.92 -8.71
N ASN A 4 0.06 9.30 -7.59
CA ASN A 4 1.33 9.56 -6.93
C ASN A 4 2.30 8.39 -7.13
N THR A 5 3.58 8.68 -7.08
CA THR A 5 4.67 7.70 -7.26
C THR A 5 4.57 6.55 -6.26
N ASP A 6 4.18 6.83 -5.01
CA ASP A 6 4.08 5.84 -3.94
C ASP A 6 3.06 4.74 -4.28
N GLY A 7 1.85 5.12 -4.74
CA GLY A 7 0.82 4.16 -5.14
C GLY A 7 1.24 3.30 -6.33
N ILE A 8 1.93 3.91 -7.31
CA ILE A 8 2.46 3.19 -8.48
C ILE A 8 3.51 2.17 -8.06
N LEU A 9 4.48 2.58 -7.24
CA LEU A 9 5.53 1.68 -6.75
C LEU A 9 4.94 0.53 -5.92
N LEU A 10 3.97 0.82 -5.05
CA LEU A 10 3.29 -0.23 -4.29
C LEU A 10 2.54 -1.19 -5.23
N GLY A 11 1.75 -0.68 -6.17
CA GLY A 11 0.99 -1.49 -7.12
C GLY A 11 1.87 -2.38 -8.02
N THR A 12 3.11 -1.95 -8.30
CA THR A 12 4.05 -2.72 -9.13
C THR A 12 4.93 -3.69 -8.34
N LEU A 13 5.38 -3.31 -7.14
CA LEU A 13 6.34 -4.08 -6.35
C LEU A 13 5.68 -5.09 -5.39
N SER A 14 4.40 -4.90 -5.06
CA SER A 14 3.67 -5.82 -4.16
C SER A 14 3.37 -7.17 -4.82
N GLY A 15 3.34 -8.22 -3.98
CA GLY A 15 3.02 -9.58 -4.41
C GLY A 15 4.25 -10.40 -4.79
N GLN A 16 4.33 -11.63 -4.24
CA GLN A 16 5.38 -12.62 -4.54
C GLN A 16 4.80 -13.93 -5.09
N ASN A 17 3.52 -14.19 -4.81
CA ASN A 17 2.78 -15.38 -5.26
C ASN A 17 1.68 -14.94 -6.24
N VAL A 18 0.94 -15.89 -6.77
CA VAL A 18 -0.25 -15.63 -7.59
C VAL A 18 -1.47 -15.61 -6.65
N PRO A 19 -1.88 -14.43 -6.13
CA PRO A 19 -3.04 -14.33 -5.26
C PRO A 19 -4.32 -14.55 -6.06
N SER A 20 -5.32 -15.18 -5.44
CA SER A 20 -6.68 -15.30 -5.98
C SER A 20 -7.62 -14.22 -5.43
N SER A 21 -7.32 -13.72 -4.24
CA SER A 21 -8.10 -12.70 -3.52
C SER A 21 -7.21 -11.57 -3.01
N ILE A 22 -7.55 -10.33 -3.39
CA ILE A 22 -6.77 -9.14 -3.08
C ILE A 22 -7.65 -8.09 -2.41
N LEU A 23 -7.11 -7.38 -1.42
CA LEU A 23 -7.75 -6.22 -0.79
C LEU A 23 -6.86 -4.99 -0.90
N ASP A 24 -7.41 -3.88 -1.40
CA ASP A 24 -6.77 -2.56 -1.42
C ASP A 24 -7.44 -1.67 -0.36
N ILE A 25 -6.73 -1.39 0.74
CA ILE A 25 -7.23 -0.60 1.86
C ILE A 25 -6.88 0.88 1.66
N GLY A 26 -7.91 1.74 1.65
CA GLY A 26 -7.75 3.16 1.33
C GLY A 26 -7.47 3.37 -0.15
N THR A 27 -8.25 2.73 -1.01
CA THR A 27 -8.00 2.65 -2.45
C THR A 27 -8.00 4.01 -3.17
N GLY A 28 -8.58 5.03 -2.56
CA GLY A 28 -8.72 6.34 -3.17
C GLY A 28 -9.53 6.27 -4.47
N THR A 29 -8.89 6.58 -5.59
CA THR A 29 -9.54 6.51 -6.92
C THR A 29 -9.41 5.14 -7.61
N GLY A 30 -8.87 4.13 -6.92
CA GLY A 30 -8.81 2.74 -7.40
C GLY A 30 -7.58 2.38 -8.24
N VAL A 31 -6.54 3.22 -8.26
CA VAL A 31 -5.38 3.02 -9.14
C VAL A 31 -4.63 1.74 -8.78
N ILE A 32 -4.32 1.52 -7.49
CA ILE A 32 -3.59 0.34 -7.04
C ILE A 32 -4.41 -0.93 -7.31
N ALA A 33 -5.69 -0.91 -6.98
CA ALA A 33 -6.59 -2.04 -7.25
C ALA A 33 -6.62 -2.42 -8.73
N MET A 34 -6.70 -1.45 -9.65
CA MET A 34 -6.66 -1.70 -11.10
C MET A 34 -5.30 -2.24 -11.57
N MET A 35 -4.19 -1.72 -11.04
CA MET A 35 -2.85 -2.24 -11.35
C MET A 35 -2.69 -3.70 -10.91
N LEU A 36 -3.20 -4.05 -9.73
CA LEU A 36 -3.18 -5.43 -9.24
C LEU A 36 -4.08 -6.35 -10.07
N ALA A 37 -5.27 -5.88 -10.49
CA ALA A 37 -6.14 -6.63 -11.38
C ALA A 37 -5.52 -6.86 -12.77
N GLN A 38 -4.67 -5.94 -13.26
CA GLN A 38 -3.90 -6.11 -14.50
C GLN A 38 -2.79 -7.14 -14.34
N ARG A 39 -2.06 -7.11 -13.20
CA ARG A 39 -0.93 -8.02 -12.93
C ARG A 39 -1.36 -9.45 -12.63
N PHE A 40 -2.49 -9.60 -11.96
CA PHE A 40 -3.01 -10.88 -11.49
C PHE A 40 -4.35 -11.17 -12.18
N ASP A 41 -4.28 -11.74 -13.35
CA ASP A 41 -5.41 -11.91 -14.28
C ASP A 41 -6.54 -12.80 -13.75
N GLN A 42 -6.27 -13.67 -12.78
CA GLN A 42 -7.27 -14.53 -12.12
C GLN A 42 -7.76 -13.98 -10.78
N ALA A 43 -7.13 -12.94 -10.24
CA ALA A 43 -7.48 -12.41 -8.93
C ALA A 43 -8.77 -11.58 -8.96
N HIS A 44 -9.58 -11.75 -7.90
CA HIS A 44 -10.63 -10.80 -7.54
C HIS A 44 -10.04 -9.74 -6.60
N VAL A 45 -10.35 -8.48 -6.85
CA VAL A 45 -9.83 -7.36 -6.06
C VAL A 45 -11.01 -6.61 -5.42
N ASP A 46 -11.05 -6.65 -4.10
CA ASP A 46 -11.91 -5.80 -3.29
C ASP A 46 -11.12 -4.54 -2.89
N ALA A 47 -11.79 -3.41 -2.85
CA ALA A 47 -11.23 -2.13 -2.47
C ALA A 47 -12.12 -1.48 -1.41
N VAL A 48 -11.53 -0.93 -0.35
CA VAL A 48 -12.26 -0.23 0.71
C VAL A 48 -11.80 1.22 0.77
N GLU A 49 -12.76 2.14 0.82
CA GLU A 49 -12.51 3.58 0.88
C GLU A 49 -13.53 4.26 1.78
N ILE A 50 -13.04 5.09 2.71
CA ILE A 50 -13.88 5.81 3.66
C ILE A 50 -14.46 7.12 3.10
N ASP A 51 -13.74 7.74 2.15
CA ASP A 51 -14.20 8.96 1.47
C ASP A 51 -15.18 8.61 0.36
N GLU A 52 -16.41 9.13 0.46
CA GLU A 52 -17.48 8.84 -0.48
C GLU A 52 -17.14 9.28 -1.91
N ALA A 53 -16.54 10.46 -2.07
CA ALA A 53 -16.22 11.00 -3.39
C ALA A 53 -15.13 10.17 -4.08
N ALA A 54 -14.14 9.69 -3.32
CA ALA A 54 -13.10 8.80 -3.81
C ALA A 54 -13.69 7.42 -4.16
N ALA A 55 -14.53 6.84 -3.31
CA ALA A 55 -15.19 5.55 -3.56
C ALA A 55 -16.08 5.59 -4.82
N VAL A 56 -16.87 6.67 -5.00
CA VAL A 56 -17.65 6.89 -6.23
C VAL A 56 -16.74 6.97 -7.46
N ARG A 57 -15.61 7.67 -7.35
CA ARG A 57 -14.63 7.76 -8.44
C ARG A 57 -13.98 6.40 -8.73
N ALA A 58 -13.60 5.64 -7.72
CA ALA A 58 -13.08 4.28 -7.89
C ALA A 58 -14.09 3.38 -8.61
N LYS A 59 -15.36 3.40 -8.18
CA LYS A 59 -16.44 2.65 -8.82
C LYS A 59 -16.59 3.01 -10.31
N TYR A 60 -16.53 4.30 -10.64
CA TYR A 60 -16.57 4.77 -12.02
C TYR A 60 -15.37 4.24 -12.82
N ASN A 61 -14.15 4.34 -12.27
CA ASN A 61 -12.93 3.87 -12.92
C ASN A 61 -12.97 2.35 -13.14
N PHE A 62 -13.41 1.58 -12.14
CA PHE A 62 -13.53 0.13 -12.23
C PHE A 62 -14.50 -0.30 -13.34
N SER A 63 -15.68 0.34 -13.41
CA SER A 63 -16.70 0.01 -14.41
C SER A 63 -16.25 0.24 -15.87
N ARG A 64 -15.23 1.08 -16.07
CA ARG A 64 -14.67 1.41 -17.38
C ARG A 64 -13.35 0.69 -17.68
N SER A 65 -12.83 -0.06 -16.72
CA SER A 65 -11.60 -0.83 -16.91
C SER A 65 -11.87 -2.16 -17.61
N PRO A 66 -10.88 -2.75 -18.27
CA PRO A 66 -10.98 -4.11 -18.79
C PRO A 66 -11.20 -5.18 -17.70
N PHE A 67 -11.02 -4.81 -16.43
CA PHE A 67 -11.06 -5.69 -15.26
C PHE A 67 -12.37 -5.56 -14.46
N ALA A 68 -13.37 -4.86 -14.98
CA ALA A 68 -14.61 -4.50 -14.28
C ALA A 68 -15.30 -5.68 -13.58
N ASN A 69 -15.25 -6.87 -14.15
CA ASN A 69 -15.86 -8.09 -13.61
C ASN A 69 -15.13 -8.67 -12.39
N ARG A 70 -13.90 -8.21 -12.08
CA ARG A 70 -13.05 -8.68 -10.99
C ARG A 70 -12.77 -7.62 -9.93
N LEU A 71 -13.30 -6.41 -10.10
CA LEU A 71 -13.06 -5.26 -9.22
C LEU A 71 -14.36 -4.87 -8.49
N ARG A 72 -14.28 -4.74 -7.16
CA ARG A 72 -15.38 -4.21 -6.34
C ARG A 72 -14.84 -3.14 -5.41
N VAL A 73 -15.63 -2.10 -5.18
CA VAL A 73 -15.33 -1.06 -4.18
C VAL A 73 -16.44 -0.97 -3.15
N PHE A 74 -16.03 -0.86 -1.88
CA PHE A 74 -16.90 -0.68 -0.72
C PHE A 74 -16.62 0.71 -0.13
N HIS A 75 -17.66 1.56 -0.11
CA HIS A 75 -17.60 2.81 0.64
C HIS A 75 -17.85 2.50 2.11
N GLN A 76 -16.77 2.32 2.86
CA GLN A 76 -16.84 1.89 4.26
C GLN A 76 -15.52 2.20 5.00
N ASP A 77 -15.61 2.39 6.32
CA ASP A 77 -14.47 2.38 7.20
C ASP A 77 -13.90 0.96 7.28
N ILE A 78 -12.58 0.82 7.13
CA ILE A 78 -11.90 -0.48 7.27
C ILE A 78 -12.15 -1.12 8.65
N ALA A 79 -12.33 -0.32 9.68
CA ALA A 79 -12.65 -0.81 11.01
C ALA A 79 -13.93 -1.66 11.04
N LEU A 80 -14.90 -1.32 10.19
CA LEU A 80 -16.22 -1.94 10.10
C LEU A 80 -16.33 -2.95 8.95
N PHE A 81 -15.30 -3.06 8.12
CA PHE A 81 -15.31 -3.94 6.96
C PHE A 81 -15.18 -5.41 7.39
N GLU A 82 -16.21 -6.21 7.10
CA GLU A 82 -16.30 -7.62 7.44
C GLU A 82 -16.68 -8.45 6.21
N PRO A 83 -15.70 -8.83 5.38
CA PRO A 83 -15.94 -9.68 4.22
C PRO A 83 -16.23 -11.13 4.63
N SER A 84 -16.86 -11.89 3.74
CA SER A 84 -17.15 -13.31 3.94
C SER A 84 -15.93 -14.22 3.87
N GLY A 85 -14.81 -13.74 3.36
CA GLY A 85 -13.57 -14.50 3.16
C GLY A 85 -12.33 -13.73 3.61
N ARG A 86 -11.17 -14.36 3.42
CA ARG A 86 -9.85 -13.78 3.69
C ARG A 86 -9.12 -13.54 2.39
N TYR A 87 -8.06 -12.72 2.46
CA TYR A 87 -7.28 -12.28 1.30
C TYR A 87 -5.88 -12.87 1.29
N ASP A 88 -5.43 -13.26 0.10
CA ASP A 88 -4.06 -13.74 -0.11
C ASP A 88 -3.06 -12.59 -0.19
N LEU A 89 -3.55 -11.42 -0.64
CA LEU A 89 -2.78 -10.21 -0.74
C LEU A 89 -3.59 -9.02 -0.21
N ILE A 90 -3.04 -8.29 0.74
CA ILE A 90 -3.58 -7.01 1.18
C ILE A 90 -2.55 -5.94 0.86
N VAL A 91 -3.00 -4.79 0.33
CA VAL A 91 -2.15 -3.62 0.09
C VAL A 91 -2.75 -2.39 0.74
N SER A 92 -1.90 -1.44 1.15
CA SER A 92 -2.34 -0.12 1.59
C SER A 92 -1.29 0.94 1.32
N ASN A 93 -1.74 2.07 0.78
CA ASN A 93 -1.00 3.32 0.75
C ASN A 93 -1.75 4.35 1.61
N PRO A 94 -1.63 4.25 2.94
CA PRO A 94 -2.44 5.06 3.84
C PRO A 94 -2.04 6.54 3.76
N PRO A 95 -2.94 7.47 4.14
CA PRO A 95 -2.60 8.88 4.21
C PRO A 95 -1.46 9.09 5.22
N TYR A 96 -0.46 9.86 4.80
CA TYR A 96 0.61 10.29 5.70
C TYR A 96 0.14 11.56 6.41
N PHE A 97 -0.10 11.48 7.70
CA PHE A 97 -0.37 12.67 8.50
C PHE A 97 0.95 13.42 8.68
N VAL A 98 1.30 14.22 7.69
CA VAL A 98 2.45 15.11 7.80
C VAL A 98 2.07 16.16 8.84
N ASN A 99 2.84 16.21 9.95
CA ASN A 99 2.80 17.34 10.86
C ASN A 99 3.19 18.60 10.07
N ASP A 100 2.20 19.31 9.53
CA ASP A 100 2.41 20.61 8.92
C ASP A 100 3.06 21.51 9.98
N LEU A 101 4.28 21.98 9.72
CA LEU A 101 5.15 22.76 10.62
C LEU A 101 4.51 24.04 11.19
N LYS A 102 3.24 24.31 10.90
CA LYS A 102 2.50 25.50 11.29
C LYS A 102 1.61 25.36 12.53
N SER A 103 1.57 24.19 13.20
CA SER A 103 0.72 24.02 14.38
C SER A 103 1.52 23.63 15.63
N GLN A 104 1.40 24.48 16.64
CA GLN A 104 2.02 24.43 17.96
C GLN A 104 2.03 23.03 18.61
N GLU A 105 2.99 22.78 19.52
CA GLU A 105 3.34 21.52 20.19
C GLU A 105 2.15 20.67 20.69
N ALA A 106 1.06 21.28 21.15
CA ALA A 106 -0.13 20.57 21.61
C ALA A 106 -0.87 19.81 20.48
N ARG A 107 -0.86 20.33 19.24
CA ARG A 107 -1.46 19.66 18.08
C ARG A 107 -0.58 18.50 17.58
N LYS A 108 0.73 18.56 17.81
CA LYS A 108 1.66 17.46 17.45
C LYS A 108 1.41 16.21 18.28
N GLY A 109 1.07 16.35 19.55
CA GLY A 109 0.73 15.22 20.42
C GLY A 109 -0.56 14.53 19.97
N ILE A 110 -1.62 15.30 19.69
CA ILE A 110 -2.92 14.77 19.27
C ILE A 110 -2.80 14.07 17.90
N ALA A 111 -2.11 14.68 16.93
CA ALA A 111 -1.90 14.09 15.62
C ALA A 111 -1.11 12.76 15.71
N ARG A 112 -0.04 12.72 16.53
CA ARG A 112 0.75 11.52 16.73
C ARG A 112 -0.07 10.38 17.34
N HIS A 113 -0.91 10.65 18.33
CA HIS A 113 -1.80 9.63 18.92
C HIS A 113 -2.85 9.13 17.92
N ALA A 114 -3.37 10.01 17.05
CA ALA A 114 -4.28 9.61 15.98
C ALA A 114 -3.60 8.69 14.97
N ASP A 115 -2.34 8.98 14.61
CA ASP A 115 -1.53 8.14 13.71
C ASP A 115 -1.27 6.76 14.32
N GLU A 116 -0.84 6.73 15.59
CA GLU A 116 -0.56 5.49 16.31
C GLU A 116 -1.83 4.61 16.40
N ALA A 117 -2.98 5.20 16.74
CA ALA A 117 -4.26 4.49 16.81
C ALA A 117 -4.72 3.96 15.44
N PHE A 118 -4.50 4.73 14.38
CA PHE A 118 -4.82 4.31 13.02
C PHE A 118 -3.96 3.12 12.57
N PHE A 119 -2.64 3.17 12.79
CA PHE A 119 -1.75 2.08 12.39
C PHE A 119 -1.99 0.81 13.21
N GLU A 120 -2.30 0.93 14.50
CA GLU A 120 -2.69 -0.19 15.33
C GLU A 120 -3.98 -0.85 14.79
N LEU A 121 -5.00 -0.05 14.51
CA LEU A 121 -6.25 -0.52 13.92
C LEU A 121 -6.01 -1.20 12.58
N LEU A 122 -5.21 -0.60 11.70
CA LEU A 122 -4.87 -1.15 10.39
C LEU A 122 -4.24 -2.54 10.53
N ILE A 123 -3.18 -2.68 11.32
CA ILE A 123 -2.48 -3.95 11.52
C ILE A 123 -3.39 -5.02 12.13
N ARG A 124 -4.16 -4.64 13.15
CA ARG A 124 -5.13 -5.55 13.79
C ARG A 124 -6.14 -6.07 12.75
N LYS A 125 -6.67 -5.19 11.91
CA LYS A 125 -7.65 -5.56 10.89
C LYS A 125 -7.01 -6.43 9.81
N VAL A 126 -5.83 -6.08 9.34
CA VAL A 126 -5.05 -6.89 8.38
C VAL A 126 -4.82 -8.30 8.91
N ALA A 127 -4.40 -8.45 10.17
CA ALA A 127 -4.17 -9.77 10.77
C ALA A 127 -5.43 -10.65 10.79
N THR A 128 -6.63 -10.07 10.88
CA THR A 128 -7.89 -10.84 10.81
C THR A 128 -8.33 -11.17 9.39
N LEU A 129 -7.91 -10.35 8.42
CA LEU A 129 -8.34 -10.45 7.02
C LEU A 129 -7.40 -11.26 6.14
N LEU A 130 -6.15 -11.49 6.54
CA LEU A 130 -5.19 -12.30 5.79
C LEU A 130 -5.49 -13.80 5.91
N THR A 131 -5.27 -14.54 4.81
CA THR A 131 -5.11 -16.00 4.85
C THR A 131 -3.81 -16.36 5.61
N ALA A 132 -3.65 -17.62 6.00
CA ALA A 132 -2.45 -18.07 6.74
C ALA A 132 -1.14 -17.81 5.99
N GLU A 133 -1.15 -17.93 4.67
CA GLU A 133 0.00 -17.66 3.77
C GLU A 133 -0.09 -16.27 3.12
N GLY A 134 -1.08 -15.47 3.51
CA GLY A 134 -1.33 -14.15 2.94
C GLY A 134 -0.24 -13.14 3.28
N LEU A 135 -0.06 -12.16 2.41
CA LEU A 135 0.92 -11.12 2.54
C LEU A 135 0.27 -9.73 2.59
N PHE A 136 0.75 -8.89 3.47
CA PHE A 136 0.38 -7.48 3.56
C PHE A 136 1.51 -6.59 3.08
N TRP A 137 1.24 -5.76 2.09
CA TRP A 137 2.20 -4.79 1.56
C TRP A 137 1.73 -3.37 1.82
N VAL A 138 2.62 -2.57 2.37
CA VAL A 138 2.33 -1.17 2.71
C VAL A 138 3.50 -0.28 2.35
N ILE A 139 3.21 0.94 1.88
CA ILE A 139 4.23 1.97 1.65
C ILE A 139 4.09 3.08 2.69
N LEU A 140 5.20 3.45 3.33
CA LEU A 140 5.23 4.44 4.41
C LEU A 140 6.51 5.27 4.39
N PRO A 141 6.49 6.50 4.94
CA PRO A 141 7.70 7.20 5.35
C PRO A 141 8.50 6.37 6.37
N VAL A 142 9.82 6.48 6.35
CA VAL A 142 10.75 5.66 7.14
C VAL A 142 10.38 5.59 8.63
N LYS A 143 10.02 6.73 9.23
CA LYS A 143 9.64 6.78 10.65
C LYS A 143 8.37 5.99 10.94
N GLN A 144 7.31 6.20 10.15
CA GLN A 144 6.03 5.50 10.33
C GLN A 144 6.16 4.01 10.00
N ALA A 145 7.05 3.64 9.08
CA ALA A 145 7.39 2.26 8.81
C ALA A 145 7.98 1.55 10.04
N ALA A 146 8.91 2.21 10.74
CA ALA A 146 9.47 1.68 11.99
C ALA A 146 8.41 1.51 13.08
N ASP A 147 7.55 2.52 13.28
CA ASP A 147 6.45 2.46 14.26
C ASP A 147 5.46 1.33 13.92
N LEU A 148 5.13 1.15 12.64
CA LEU A 148 4.24 0.06 12.19
C LEU A 148 4.86 -1.31 12.46
N MET A 149 6.14 -1.50 12.17
CA MET A 149 6.84 -2.79 12.39
C MET A 149 6.81 -3.19 13.86
N LEU A 150 7.00 -2.24 14.79
CA LEU A 150 6.92 -2.52 16.23
C LEU A 150 5.51 -2.98 16.63
N ASN A 151 4.47 -2.35 16.11
CA ASN A 151 3.09 -2.70 16.42
C ASN A 151 2.66 -4.03 15.77
N ALA A 152 3.17 -4.34 14.59
CA ALA A 152 2.79 -5.52 13.83
C ALA A 152 3.10 -6.84 14.57
N VAL A 153 4.19 -6.88 15.34
CA VAL A 153 4.60 -8.05 16.12
C VAL A 153 3.52 -8.47 17.14
N LEU A 154 2.79 -7.52 17.71
CA LEU A 154 1.70 -7.76 18.67
C LEU A 154 0.56 -8.59 18.03
N TYR A 155 0.43 -8.51 16.72
CA TYR A 155 -0.58 -9.22 15.93
C TYR A 155 0.03 -10.39 15.11
N ARG A 156 1.26 -10.82 15.46
CA ARG A 156 2.00 -11.92 14.83
C ARG A 156 2.26 -11.69 13.34
N LEU A 157 2.31 -10.44 12.91
CA LEU A 157 2.74 -10.03 11.58
C LEU A 157 4.21 -9.58 11.66
N PHE A 158 5.06 -10.22 10.86
CA PHE A 158 6.49 -9.98 10.84
C PHE A 158 6.90 -9.45 9.47
N PRO A 159 7.86 -8.53 9.38
CA PRO A 159 8.38 -8.09 8.10
C PRO A 159 9.16 -9.22 7.44
N HIS A 160 8.81 -9.51 6.19
CA HIS A 160 9.47 -10.53 5.37
C HIS A 160 10.39 -9.89 4.33
N LYS A 161 10.03 -8.70 3.84
CA LYS A 161 10.82 -7.92 2.88
C LYS A 161 10.63 -6.44 3.14
N ILE A 162 11.71 -5.67 3.02
CA ILE A 162 11.71 -4.21 3.06
C ILE A 162 12.41 -3.70 1.82
N ILE A 163 11.70 -2.89 1.01
CA ILE A 163 12.26 -2.19 -0.13
C ILE A 163 12.46 -0.73 0.30
N HIS A 164 13.72 -0.33 0.36
CA HIS A 164 14.16 1.00 0.74
C HIS A 164 14.15 1.89 -0.51
N LEU A 165 13.31 2.92 -0.53
CA LEU A 165 13.11 3.79 -1.68
C LEU A 165 13.93 5.08 -1.56
N TYR A 166 14.70 5.34 -2.61
CA TYR A 166 15.55 6.52 -2.76
C TYR A 166 15.15 7.29 -4.03
N SER A 167 15.21 8.63 -3.98
CA SER A 167 15.08 9.43 -5.19
C SER A 167 16.22 9.09 -6.16
N ASP A 168 17.47 9.20 -5.67
CA ASP A 168 18.70 8.86 -6.37
C ASP A 168 19.78 8.42 -5.35
N GLU A 169 20.95 8.01 -5.82
CA GLU A 169 22.04 7.49 -4.98
C GLU A 169 22.57 8.49 -3.94
N ASN A 170 22.39 9.79 -4.17
CA ASN A 170 22.89 10.87 -3.31
C ASN A 170 21.84 11.40 -2.32
N LYS A 171 20.66 10.81 -2.31
CA LYS A 171 19.56 11.22 -1.44
C LYS A 171 19.31 10.21 -0.33
N GLU A 172 18.79 10.71 0.77
CA GLU A 172 18.35 9.85 1.88
C GLU A 172 17.13 9.03 1.49
N GLU A 173 16.96 7.92 2.17
CA GLU A 173 15.78 7.08 2.09
C GLU A 173 14.53 7.88 2.48
N PHE A 174 13.53 7.91 1.62
CA PHE A 174 12.33 8.71 1.85
C PHE A 174 11.08 7.88 2.11
N ARG A 175 11.06 6.61 1.68
CA ARG A 175 9.95 5.66 1.88
C ARG A 175 10.48 4.25 2.04
N GLN A 176 9.64 3.43 2.68
CA GLN A 176 9.80 1.97 2.68
C GLN A 176 8.53 1.31 2.17
N ILE A 177 8.69 0.29 1.31
CA ILE A 177 7.63 -0.67 1.01
C ILE A 177 7.95 -1.91 1.83
N ILE A 178 7.01 -2.30 2.69
CA ILE A 178 7.19 -3.43 3.60
C ILE A 178 6.19 -4.52 3.26
N CYS A 179 6.69 -5.73 3.16
CA CYS A 179 5.90 -6.95 3.07
C CYS A 179 5.85 -7.61 4.45
N PHE A 180 4.66 -7.76 5.00
CA PHE A 180 4.41 -8.51 6.22
C PHE A 180 3.73 -9.85 5.92
N GLY A 181 3.97 -10.83 6.75
CA GLY A 181 3.26 -12.10 6.76
C GLY A 181 3.29 -12.74 8.14
N PHE A 182 2.57 -13.83 8.32
CA PHE A 182 2.65 -14.64 9.52
C PHE A 182 3.94 -15.46 9.57
N GLY A 183 4.45 -15.70 10.78
CA GLY A 183 5.70 -16.44 10.97
C GLY A 183 6.94 -15.58 10.83
N ASP A 184 7.77 -15.63 11.85
CA ASP A 184 9.06 -14.92 11.88
C ASP A 184 10.07 -15.62 10.96
N ARG A 185 10.76 -14.82 10.14
CA ARG A 185 11.81 -15.27 9.22
C ARG A 185 12.79 -14.15 8.93
N PRO A 186 14.00 -14.44 8.42
CA PRO A 186 14.97 -13.42 8.04
C PRO A 186 14.38 -12.42 7.05
N VAL A 187 14.52 -11.12 7.37
CA VAL A 187 14.01 -10.02 6.53
C VAL A 187 14.89 -9.85 5.32
N GLN A 188 14.31 -9.82 4.14
CA GLN A 188 15.00 -9.46 2.91
C GLN A 188 15.03 -7.93 2.75
N HIS A 189 16.20 -7.37 2.47
CA HIS A 189 16.36 -5.94 2.21
C HIS A 189 16.74 -5.69 0.76
N GLU A 190 16.06 -4.72 0.12
CA GLU A 190 16.33 -4.30 -1.25
C GLU A 190 16.38 -2.77 -1.30
N LYS A 191 17.30 -2.21 -2.09
CA LYS A 191 17.32 -0.76 -2.38
C LYS A 191 16.74 -0.52 -3.76
N PHE A 192 15.92 0.51 -3.88
CA PHE A 192 15.32 0.90 -5.14
C PHE A 192 15.50 2.40 -5.37
N TYR A 193 16.05 2.76 -6.53
CA TYR A 193 16.34 4.13 -6.94
C TYR A 193 15.43 4.51 -8.10
N ILE A 194 14.77 5.67 -7.99
CA ILE A 194 13.85 6.18 -9.04
C ILE A 194 14.65 6.79 -10.18
N TYR A 195 15.64 7.63 -9.85
CA TYR A 195 16.44 8.37 -10.82
C TYR A 195 17.89 7.91 -10.79
N ALA A 196 18.50 7.77 -11.97
CA ALA A 196 19.94 7.60 -12.12
C ALA A 196 20.65 8.94 -11.95
N GLU A 197 20.06 10.01 -12.51
CA GLU A 197 20.48 11.40 -12.38
C GLU A 197 19.25 12.33 -12.51
N ARG A 198 19.45 13.63 -12.33
CA ARG A 198 18.34 14.60 -12.35
C ARG A 198 17.51 14.52 -13.63
N GLY A 199 16.27 14.08 -13.50
CA GLY A 199 15.30 13.97 -14.60
C GLY A 199 15.46 12.72 -15.47
N VAL A 200 16.39 11.82 -15.15
CA VAL A 200 16.62 10.56 -15.88
C VAL A 200 16.26 9.39 -14.98
N TYR A 201 15.22 8.65 -15.32
CA TYR A 201 14.80 7.45 -14.58
C TYR A 201 15.82 6.32 -14.73
N THR A 202 15.99 5.53 -13.66
CA THR A 202 16.76 4.28 -13.74
C THR A 202 16.12 3.28 -14.71
N ASP A 203 16.90 2.37 -15.26
CA ASP A 203 16.37 1.32 -16.12
C ASP A 203 15.47 0.36 -15.33
N ALA A 204 15.78 0.14 -14.04
CA ALA A 204 14.92 -0.63 -13.13
C ALA A 204 13.53 0.02 -13.00
N TYR A 205 13.45 1.34 -12.82
CA TYR A 205 12.18 2.07 -12.73
C TYR A 205 11.39 2.01 -14.05
N LYS A 206 12.04 2.23 -15.20
CA LYS A 206 11.41 2.12 -16.52
C LYS A 206 10.88 0.71 -16.78
N HIS A 207 11.71 -0.31 -16.51
CA HIS A 207 11.31 -1.70 -16.68
C HIS A 207 10.13 -2.10 -15.79
N LEU A 208 10.10 -1.61 -14.55
CA LEU A 208 9.01 -1.84 -13.60
C LEU A 208 7.68 -1.29 -14.10
N LEU A 209 7.69 -0.16 -14.83
CA LEU A 209 6.50 0.58 -15.23
C LEU A 209 6.08 0.39 -16.69
N LYS A 210 6.84 -0.32 -17.49
CA LYS A 210 6.60 -0.49 -18.94
C LYS A 210 5.19 -0.97 -19.30
N ASP A 211 4.59 -1.80 -18.42
CA ASP A 211 3.26 -2.37 -18.67
C ASP A 211 2.11 -1.45 -18.17
N PHE A 212 2.44 -0.32 -17.53
CA PHE A 212 1.49 0.62 -16.95
C PHE A 212 1.54 2.01 -17.58
N PHE A 213 2.63 2.36 -18.22
CA PHE A 213 2.85 3.69 -18.79
C PHE A 213 3.27 3.61 -20.26
N LEU A 214 2.58 4.41 -21.08
CA LEU A 214 2.90 4.53 -22.52
C LEU A 214 4.22 5.28 -22.79
N ALA A 215 4.82 5.87 -21.77
CA ALA A 215 6.05 6.67 -21.89
C ALA A 215 7.35 5.86 -21.72
N PHE A 216 7.25 4.55 -21.47
CA PHE A 216 8.41 3.67 -21.25
C PHE A 216 8.39 2.49 -22.20
#